data_3d797381410e15380ff2299d46fba041
#
_entry.id   3d797381410e15380ff2299d46fba041
#
_cell.length_a   1.000
_cell.length_b   1.000
_cell.length_c   1.000
_cell.angle_alpha   90.00
_cell.angle_beta   90.00
_cell.angle_gamma   90.00
#
_symmetry.space_group_name_H-M   'P 1'
#
loop_
_entity.id
_entity.type
_entity.pdbx_description
1 polymer ?
#
loop_
_entity_poly.entity_id
_entity_poly.type
_entity_poly.pdbx_seq_one_letter_code
_entity_poly.pdbx_strand_id
1 'polypeptide(L)'
;NTIAEWGIEEKNPGFSKKSPAKYPLMEISNKDVEELLQFINMPDSAARVNRLMAGMTKGTNYNSLLDEANVLKVAVMGELDSTRNTYILERGAYDAHGEKVEPGLPASILPFPDSLPKNRLGLAKWLFDKENPLPARVFVNRIWQELFGVGIVDTPGDFGLQGNLPTNQELLDWLAVDFIEHGWNIQYLLKKIMLSSTYQQSSIVRKEHLMLDPENKYLARFPRLRLKAEEIRDLILASSGLLNMEIGGPSVKTYQPAGLWEAATSGRGNLSKFQLDTGKYLYRRGLYTFIKRTVPPPSMMLFDASNRDACEVERLKTSTPLQALVMMNDPVVLEASRVFASQLLKEDPNPEKGIGYAFYSIIG
;
A
#
# COMPACT_ATOMS: atom_id res chain seq x y z
N ASN A 1 -23.33 5.45 -1.22
CA ASN A 1 -23.73 4.58 -2.34
C ASN A 1 -22.90 3.31 -2.37
N THR A 2 -21.58 3.39 -2.25
CA THR A 2 -20.65 2.25 -2.16
C THR A 2 -20.96 1.31 -0.99
N ILE A 3 -21.52 1.87 0.08
CA ILE A 3 -21.87 1.13 1.31
C ILE A 3 -23.09 0.23 1.09
N ALA A 4 -24.06 0.67 0.28
CA ALA A 4 -25.24 -0.12 -0.06
C ALA A 4 -24.88 -1.42 -0.80
N GLU A 5 -23.91 -1.36 -1.70
CA GLU A 5 -23.42 -2.51 -2.46
C GLU A 5 -22.78 -3.57 -1.57
N TRP A 6 -22.25 -3.18 -0.41
CA TRP A 6 -21.67 -4.10 0.56
C TRP A 6 -22.69 -4.69 1.53
N GLY A 7 -23.97 -4.39 1.36
CA GLY A 7 -25.02 -4.84 2.26
C GLY A 7 -24.96 -4.25 3.67
N ILE A 8 -24.24 -3.15 3.85
CA ILE A 8 -24.05 -2.51 5.15
C ILE A 8 -25.22 -1.57 5.47
N GLU A 9 -25.88 -1.05 4.43
CA GLU A 9 -27.05 -0.15 4.58
C GLU A 9 -28.20 -0.79 5.33
N GLU A 10 -28.44 -2.08 5.13
CA GLU A 10 -29.52 -2.82 5.81
C GLU A 10 -29.26 -2.98 7.32
N LYS A 11 -28.01 -2.85 7.74
CA LYS A 11 -27.57 -3.07 9.13
C LYS A 11 -27.25 -1.78 9.89
N ASN A 12 -27.22 -0.62 9.19
CA ASN A 12 -26.84 0.64 9.80
C ASN A 12 -27.98 1.65 9.71
N PRO A 13 -28.69 1.92 10.83
CA PRO A 13 -29.86 2.82 10.85
C PRO A 13 -29.56 4.28 10.55
N GLY A 14 -28.28 4.66 10.45
CA GLY A 14 -27.83 6.00 10.08
C GLY A 14 -27.82 6.30 8.57
N PHE A 15 -27.94 5.25 7.73
CA PHE A 15 -27.99 5.43 6.28
C PHE A 15 -29.44 5.42 5.80
N SER A 16 -29.81 6.41 5.01
CA SER A 16 -31.15 6.54 4.46
C SER A 16 -31.50 5.31 3.60
N LYS A 17 -32.61 4.65 3.92
CA LYS A 17 -33.20 3.57 3.13
C LYS A 17 -33.60 3.97 1.70
N LYS A 18 -33.38 5.21 1.30
CA LYS A 18 -33.66 5.77 -0.01
C LYS A 18 -32.40 5.96 -0.85
N SER A 19 -31.48 5.03 -0.83
CA SER A 19 -30.45 5.04 -1.86
C SER A 19 -31.04 4.55 -3.18
N PRO A 20 -31.12 5.39 -4.21
CA PRO A 20 -31.84 5.04 -5.44
C PRO A 20 -31.02 4.20 -6.43
N ALA A 21 -29.80 3.92 -6.13
CA ALA A 21 -28.93 3.31 -7.11
C ALA A 21 -28.71 1.82 -6.80
N LYS A 22 -29.51 0.96 -7.43
CA LYS A 22 -29.06 -0.39 -7.75
C LYS A 22 -28.02 -0.27 -8.85
N TYR A 23 -26.74 -0.21 -8.49
CA TYR A 23 -25.69 -0.41 -9.47
C TYR A 23 -25.80 -1.85 -9.97
N PRO A 24 -25.82 -2.08 -11.28
CA PRO A 24 -25.78 -3.44 -11.79
C PRO A 24 -24.49 -4.08 -11.25
N LEU A 25 -24.62 -5.18 -10.56
CA LEU A 25 -23.48 -6.04 -10.25
C LEU A 25 -22.89 -6.44 -11.60
N MET A 26 -21.67 -6.02 -11.86
CA MET A 26 -20.96 -6.43 -13.06
C MET A 26 -20.69 -7.93 -12.87
N GLU A 27 -21.40 -8.79 -13.63
CA GLU A 27 -21.02 -10.19 -13.76
C GLU A 27 -19.70 -10.20 -14.51
N ILE A 28 -18.61 -10.46 -13.78
CA ILE A 28 -17.29 -10.63 -14.38
C ILE A 28 -17.35 -11.95 -15.14
N SER A 29 -17.39 -11.87 -16.47
CA SER A 29 -17.34 -13.04 -17.33
C SER A 29 -15.95 -13.71 -17.26
N ASN A 30 -15.85 -15.00 -17.57
CA ASN A 30 -14.57 -15.69 -17.68
C ASN A 30 -13.58 -14.97 -18.60
N LYS A 31 -14.08 -14.30 -19.64
CA LYS A 31 -13.29 -13.50 -20.56
C LYS A 31 -12.69 -12.28 -19.88
N ASP A 32 -13.44 -11.59 -19.02
CA ASP A 32 -12.94 -10.43 -18.27
C ASP A 32 -11.87 -10.84 -17.26
N VAL A 33 -12.00 -12.03 -16.65
CA VAL A 33 -10.97 -12.59 -15.75
C VAL A 33 -9.71 -12.94 -16.53
N GLU A 34 -9.81 -13.52 -17.72
CA GLU A 34 -8.67 -13.82 -18.58
C GLU A 34 -7.97 -12.53 -19.06
N GLU A 35 -8.71 -11.52 -19.46
CA GLU A 35 -8.18 -10.21 -19.84
C GLU A 35 -7.49 -9.51 -18.66
N LEU A 36 -8.07 -9.58 -17.47
CA LEU A 36 -7.49 -9.00 -16.24
C LEU A 36 -6.20 -9.73 -15.82
N LEU A 37 -6.17 -11.07 -15.99
CA LEU A 37 -4.98 -11.88 -15.70
C LEU A 37 -3.87 -11.69 -16.74
N GLN A 38 -4.20 -11.45 -18.01
CA GLN A 38 -3.24 -11.06 -19.04
C GLN A 38 -2.66 -9.68 -18.76
N PHE A 39 -3.49 -8.73 -18.30
CA PHE A 39 -3.05 -7.38 -17.93
C PHE A 39 -2.10 -7.37 -16.73
N ILE A 40 -2.28 -8.28 -15.76
CA ILE A 40 -1.43 -8.38 -14.57
C ILE A 40 -0.09 -9.12 -14.86
N ASN A 41 0.07 -9.70 -16.08
CA ASN A 41 1.29 -10.36 -16.53
C ASN A 41 1.84 -11.40 -15.53
N MET A 42 0.96 -12.21 -14.93
CA MET A 42 1.36 -13.25 -13.97
C MET A 42 1.73 -14.56 -14.68
N PRO A 43 2.94 -15.09 -14.49
CA PRO A 43 3.43 -16.29 -15.21
C PRO A 43 2.60 -17.56 -14.99
N ASP A 44 1.70 -17.60 -14.01
CA ASP A 44 0.89 -18.78 -13.65
C ASP A 44 -0.63 -18.56 -13.78
N SER A 45 -1.04 -17.56 -14.56
CA SER A 45 -2.46 -17.19 -14.71
C SER A 45 -3.34 -18.33 -15.20
N ALA A 46 -2.89 -19.04 -16.23
CA ALA A 46 -3.64 -20.18 -16.82
C ALA A 46 -3.81 -21.35 -15.83
N ALA A 47 -2.78 -21.67 -15.03
CA ALA A 47 -2.86 -22.73 -14.03
C ALA A 47 -3.76 -22.37 -12.85
N ARG A 48 -3.87 -21.07 -12.51
CA ARG A 48 -4.78 -20.56 -11.48
C ARG A 48 -6.23 -20.54 -11.95
N VAL A 49 -6.49 -20.05 -13.17
CA VAL A 49 -7.81 -20.08 -13.80
C VAL A 49 -8.28 -21.52 -13.94
N ASN A 50 -7.43 -22.43 -14.43
CA ASN A 50 -7.76 -23.84 -14.55
C ASN A 50 -8.03 -24.51 -13.19
N ARG A 51 -7.34 -24.12 -12.10
CA ARG A 51 -7.64 -24.63 -10.74
C ARG A 51 -8.96 -24.08 -10.21
N LEU A 52 -9.28 -22.80 -10.46
CA LEU A 52 -10.57 -22.20 -10.13
C LEU A 52 -11.70 -22.88 -10.93
N MET A 53 -11.51 -23.07 -12.24
CA MET A 53 -12.47 -23.73 -13.12
C MET A 53 -12.62 -25.22 -12.77
N ALA A 54 -11.55 -25.94 -12.43
CA ALA A 54 -11.64 -27.33 -11.99
C ALA A 54 -12.31 -27.49 -10.62
N GLY A 55 -12.21 -26.51 -9.75
CA GLY A 55 -12.97 -26.41 -8.50
C GLY A 55 -14.47 -26.19 -8.76
N MET A 56 -14.80 -25.42 -9.79
CA MET A 56 -16.18 -25.14 -10.21
C MET A 56 -16.85 -26.32 -10.92
N THR A 57 -16.08 -27.14 -11.67
CA THR A 57 -16.64 -28.27 -12.44
C THR A 57 -16.80 -29.58 -11.65
N LYS A 58 -16.26 -29.65 -10.43
CA LYS A 58 -16.45 -30.83 -9.56
C LYS A 58 -17.74 -30.77 -8.77
N GLY A 59 -18.91 -30.78 -9.46
CA GLY A 59 -20.18 -31.17 -8.88
C GLY A 59 -20.72 -30.41 -7.65
N THR A 60 -20.07 -29.33 -7.25
CA THR A 60 -20.60 -28.39 -6.26
C THR A 60 -21.71 -27.62 -6.93
N ASN A 61 -22.91 -27.71 -6.38
CA ASN A 61 -24.11 -27.05 -6.87
C ASN A 61 -23.75 -25.55 -7.09
N TYR A 62 -23.73 -25.09 -8.35
CA TYR A 62 -23.36 -23.71 -8.72
C TYR A 62 -24.15 -22.68 -7.91
N ASN A 63 -25.38 -23.03 -7.57
CA ASN A 63 -26.27 -22.22 -6.71
C ASN A 63 -25.82 -22.13 -5.25
N SER A 64 -25.06 -23.10 -4.74
CA SER A 64 -24.50 -23.01 -3.36
C SER A 64 -23.20 -22.20 -3.29
N LEU A 65 -22.50 -22.04 -4.41
CA LEU A 65 -21.36 -21.12 -4.54
C LEU A 65 -21.82 -19.69 -4.77
N LEU A 66 -23.03 -19.53 -5.31
CA LEU A 66 -23.72 -18.25 -5.48
C LEU A 66 -24.58 -17.88 -4.26
N ASP A 67 -24.48 -18.63 -3.16
CA ASP A 67 -25.05 -18.18 -1.91
C ASP A 67 -24.53 -16.76 -1.65
N GLU A 68 -25.43 -15.78 -1.55
CA GLU A 68 -25.08 -14.35 -1.44
C GLU A 68 -24.04 -14.07 -0.35
N ALA A 69 -23.91 -14.96 0.62
CA ALA A 69 -22.90 -14.91 1.68
C ALA A 69 -21.47 -15.22 1.20
N ASN A 70 -21.28 -15.93 0.08
CA ASN A 70 -19.98 -16.41 -0.40
C ASN A 70 -19.48 -15.70 -1.65
N VAL A 71 -20.31 -14.85 -2.29
CA VAL A 71 -19.88 -14.06 -3.44
C VAL A 71 -19.05 -12.87 -2.95
N LEU A 72 -17.81 -12.76 -3.45
CA LEU A 72 -16.99 -11.60 -3.22
C LEU A 72 -17.61 -10.39 -3.95
N LYS A 73 -18.27 -9.51 -3.19
CA LYS A 73 -18.83 -8.27 -3.73
C LYS A 73 -17.74 -7.19 -3.69
N VAL A 74 -17.43 -6.64 -4.84
CA VAL A 74 -16.47 -5.54 -4.97
C VAL A 74 -17.23 -4.28 -5.37
N ALA A 75 -17.01 -3.21 -4.62
CA ALA A 75 -17.57 -1.91 -4.97
C ALA A 75 -16.85 -1.34 -6.19
N VAL A 76 -17.61 -0.99 -7.21
CA VAL A 76 -17.12 -0.33 -8.42
C VAL A 76 -17.74 1.06 -8.55
N MET A 77 -16.97 2.00 -9.10
CA MET A 77 -17.47 3.34 -9.38
C MET A 77 -18.28 3.33 -10.67
N GLY A 78 -19.54 3.80 -10.59
CA GLY A 78 -20.41 4.06 -11.74
C GLY A 78 -20.80 5.53 -11.80
N GLU A 79 -21.23 6.00 -12.96
CA GLU A 79 -21.84 7.31 -13.11
C GLU A 79 -23.34 7.22 -12.87
N LEU A 80 -23.91 8.27 -12.27
CA LEU A 80 -25.37 8.41 -12.14
C LEU A 80 -25.95 8.87 -13.49
N ASP A 81 -27.16 8.44 -13.80
CA ASP A 81 -27.90 8.88 -15.00
C ASP A 81 -28.13 10.40 -15.00
N SER A 82 -28.24 11.00 -13.81
CA SER A 82 -28.34 12.44 -13.60
C SER A 82 -27.21 12.94 -12.70
N THR A 83 -26.49 13.96 -13.15
CA THR A 83 -25.44 14.59 -12.34
C THR A 83 -26.04 15.37 -11.17
N ARG A 84 -25.45 15.23 -9.98
CA ARG A 84 -25.81 16.04 -8.84
C ARG A 84 -25.30 17.47 -9.04
N ASN A 85 -26.17 18.46 -8.81
CA ASN A 85 -25.74 19.85 -8.78
C ASN A 85 -24.75 20.08 -7.63
N THR A 86 -23.69 20.81 -7.93
CA THR A 86 -22.65 21.18 -6.96
C THR A 86 -22.59 22.71 -6.87
N TYR A 87 -22.39 23.22 -5.67
CA TYR A 87 -22.38 24.65 -5.39
C TYR A 87 -21.15 25.03 -4.60
N ILE A 88 -20.67 26.25 -4.75
CA ILE A 88 -19.74 26.84 -3.80
C ILE A 88 -20.52 27.02 -2.49
N LEU A 89 -19.98 26.51 -1.39
CA LEU A 89 -20.64 26.60 -0.09
C LEU A 89 -20.15 27.84 0.64
N GLU A 90 -21.09 28.66 1.12
CA GLU A 90 -20.75 29.82 1.92
C GLU A 90 -20.14 29.38 3.27
N ARG A 91 -18.89 29.78 3.50
CA ARG A 91 -18.09 29.39 4.68
C ARG A 91 -18.05 27.88 4.93
N GLY A 92 -18.26 27.06 3.88
CA GLY A 92 -18.27 25.60 4.00
C GLY A 92 -19.54 25.01 4.60
N ALA A 93 -20.59 25.79 4.85
CA ALA A 93 -21.85 25.30 5.39
C ALA A 93 -22.62 24.51 4.32
N TYR A 94 -22.96 23.23 4.61
CA TYR A 94 -23.54 22.31 3.64
C TYR A 94 -24.94 22.75 3.13
N ASP A 95 -25.63 23.57 3.85
CA ASP A 95 -26.98 24.10 3.58
C ASP A 95 -26.96 25.52 3.00
N ALA A 96 -25.83 26.21 3.01
CA ALA A 96 -25.66 27.54 2.45
C ALA A 96 -25.04 27.46 1.04
N HIS A 97 -25.90 27.31 0.04
CA HIS A 97 -25.51 27.21 -1.37
C HIS A 97 -25.28 28.59 -1.98
N GLY A 98 -24.06 28.83 -2.45
CA GLY A 98 -23.71 29.98 -3.30
C GLY A 98 -23.87 29.65 -4.79
N GLU A 99 -22.91 30.06 -5.60
CA GLU A 99 -22.91 29.82 -7.06
C GLU A 99 -22.85 28.35 -7.41
N LYS A 100 -23.66 27.93 -8.40
CA LYS A 100 -23.57 26.59 -8.99
C LYS A 100 -22.29 26.46 -9.81
N VAL A 101 -21.57 25.38 -9.61
CA VAL A 101 -20.34 25.08 -10.35
C VAL A 101 -20.48 23.81 -11.19
N GLU A 102 -19.78 23.80 -12.32
CA GLU A 102 -19.67 22.64 -13.21
C GLU A 102 -18.31 21.96 -13.01
N PRO A 103 -18.20 20.65 -13.31
CA PRO A 103 -16.91 19.95 -13.30
C PRO A 103 -15.91 20.64 -14.23
N GLY A 104 -14.72 20.94 -13.70
CA GLY A 104 -13.64 21.57 -14.42
C GLY A 104 -12.28 21.13 -13.91
N LEU A 105 -11.24 21.49 -14.63
CA LEU A 105 -9.85 21.20 -14.31
C LEU A 105 -9.03 22.50 -14.35
N PRO A 106 -7.88 22.55 -13.63
CA PRO A 106 -7.03 23.74 -13.65
C PRO A 106 -6.42 24.00 -15.02
N ALA A 107 -7.01 24.94 -15.77
CA ALA A 107 -6.55 25.29 -17.13
C ALA A 107 -5.10 25.84 -17.15
N SER A 108 -4.59 26.30 -16.02
CA SER A 108 -3.20 26.74 -15.86
C SER A 108 -2.18 25.59 -15.94
N ILE A 109 -2.61 24.35 -15.73
CA ILE A 109 -1.75 23.15 -15.85
C ILE A 109 -1.86 22.61 -17.27
N LEU A 110 -3.07 22.28 -17.69
CA LEU A 110 -3.41 21.77 -19.02
C LEU A 110 -4.90 22.02 -19.26
N PRO A 111 -5.30 22.66 -20.37
CA PRO A 111 -6.71 22.83 -20.72
C PRO A 111 -7.44 21.48 -20.78
N PHE A 112 -8.70 21.46 -20.34
CA PHE A 112 -9.53 20.26 -20.46
C PHE A 112 -10.00 20.12 -21.93
N PRO A 113 -9.64 19.01 -22.62
CA PRO A 113 -10.05 18.81 -24.00
C PRO A 113 -11.58 18.64 -24.13
N ASP A 114 -12.20 19.34 -25.06
CA ASP A 114 -13.66 19.24 -25.32
C ASP A 114 -14.09 17.84 -25.78
N SER A 115 -13.15 17.05 -26.27
CA SER A 115 -13.36 15.65 -26.67
C SER A 115 -13.53 14.69 -25.52
N LEU A 116 -13.20 15.08 -24.29
CA LEU A 116 -13.30 14.25 -23.10
C LEU A 116 -14.60 14.51 -22.33
N PRO A 117 -15.25 13.46 -21.81
CA PRO A 117 -16.45 13.64 -20.99
C PRO A 117 -16.10 14.33 -19.67
N LYS A 118 -16.93 15.27 -19.22
CA LYS A 118 -16.76 15.99 -17.95
C LYS A 118 -17.15 15.11 -16.75
N ASN A 119 -16.47 13.98 -16.58
CA ASN A 119 -16.69 13.00 -15.52
C ASN A 119 -15.34 12.41 -15.05
N ARG A 120 -15.39 11.39 -14.18
CA ARG A 120 -14.17 10.72 -13.65
C ARG A 120 -13.30 10.08 -14.73
N LEU A 121 -13.91 9.56 -15.81
CA LEU A 121 -13.15 9.00 -16.93
C LEU A 121 -12.37 10.09 -17.68
N GLY A 122 -13.01 11.25 -17.90
CA GLY A 122 -12.33 12.39 -18.50
C GLY A 122 -11.19 12.92 -17.64
N LEU A 123 -11.39 13.00 -16.33
CA LEU A 123 -10.32 13.34 -15.37
C LEU A 123 -9.17 12.33 -15.46
N ALA A 124 -9.47 11.02 -15.46
CA ALA A 124 -8.44 10.00 -15.56
C ALA A 124 -7.63 10.13 -16.86
N LYS A 125 -8.29 10.32 -18.00
CA LYS A 125 -7.61 10.53 -19.29
C LYS A 125 -6.74 11.77 -19.31
N TRP A 126 -7.23 12.87 -18.71
CA TRP A 126 -6.48 14.12 -18.60
C TRP A 126 -5.23 13.97 -17.71
N LEU A 127 -5.33 13.22 -16.59
CA LEU A 127 -4.18 12.95 -15.72
C LEU A 127 -3.08 12.16 -16.43
N PHE A 128 -3.44 11.26 -17.34
CA PHE A 128 -2.49 10.47 -18.13
C PHE A 128 -2.20 11.06 -19.51
N ASP A 129 -2.61 12.30 -19.76
CA ASP A 129 -2.21 13.00 -20.97
C ASP A 129 -0.69 13.21 -20.98
N LYS A 130 -0.08 13.04 -22.16
CA LYS A 130 1.37 13.17 -22.33
C LYS A 130 1.89 14.58 -22.03
N GLU A 131 1.03 15.57 -22.24
CA GLU A 131 1.34 16.98 -21.97
C GLU A 131 1.14 17.37 -20.50
N ASN A 132 0.52 16.50 -19.69
CA ASN A 132 0.33 16.76 -18.27
C ASN A 132 1.65 16.49 -17.50
N PRO A 133 2.32 17.53 -17.00
CA PRO A 133 3.65 17.38 -16.41
C PRO A 133 3.64 16.80 -15.00
N LEU A 134 2.51 16.81 -14.29
CA LEU A 134 2.48 16.57 -12.85
C LEU A 134 2.45 15.08 -12.46
N PRO A 135 1.55 14.23 -13.00
CA PRO A 135 1.39 12.87 -12.47
C PRO A 135 2.65 12.02 -12.56
N ALA A 136 3.39 12.13 -13.67
CA ALA A 136 4.63 11.38 -13.83
C ALA A 136 5.72 11.86 -12.87
N ARG A 137 5.89 13.20 -12.71
CA ARG A 137 6.85 13.76 -11.74
C ARG A 137 6.52 13.32 -10.32
N VAL A 138 5.26 13.43 -9.90
CA VAL A 138 4.83 13.02 -8.56
C VAL A 138 5.08 11.53 -8.33
N PHE A 139 4.75 10.70 -9.31
CA PHE A 139 4.94 9.25 -9.19
C PHE A 139 6.43 8.87 -9.13
N VAL A 140 7.24 9.40 -10.02
CA VAL A 140 8.69 9.19 -10.02
C VAL A 140 9.31 9.66 -8.71
N ASN A 141 8.92 10.83 -8.21
CA ASN A 141 9.39 11.34 -6.93
C ASN A 141 9.05 10.41 -5.75
N ARG A 142 7.87 9.79 -5.77
CA ARG A 142 7.49 8.78 -4.75
C ARG A 142 8.34 7.53 -4.84
N ILE A 143 8.60 7.02 -6.03
CA ILE A 143 9.50 5.86 -6.21
C ILE A 143 10.91 6.21 -5.75
N TRP A 144 11.39 7.41 -6.08
CA TRP A 144 12.69 7.90 -5.60
C TRP A 144 12.74 7.98 -4.07
N GLN A 145 11.71 8.53 -3.44
CA GLN A 145 11.60 8.61 -1.98
C GLN A 145 11.59 7.22 -1.32
N GLU A 146 10.93 6.24 -1.91
CA GLU A 146 10.95 4.86 -1.42
C GLU A 146 12.35 4.25 -1.45
N LEU A 147 13.15 4.56 -2.46
CA LEU A 147 14.48 4.00 -2.66
C LEU A 147 15.58 4.77 -1.90
N PHE A 148 15.45 6.09 -1.75
CA PHE A 148 16.48 6.95 -1.14
C PHE A 148 16.04 7.60 0.17
N GLY A 149 14.80 7.39 0.60
CA GLY A 149 14.24 7.90 1.85
C GLY A 149 13.71 9.32 1.80
N VAL A 150 14.22 10.16 0.88
CA VAL A 150 13.75 11.51 0.60
C VAL A 150 13.53 11.66 -0.90
N GLY A 151 12.51 12.37 -1.31
CA GLY A 151 12.21 12.64 -2.72
C GLY A 151 13.21 13.65 -3.34
N ILE A 152 13.26 13.70 -4.66
CA ILE A 152 13.94 14.78 -5.38
C ILE A 152 13.28 16.12 -5.03
N VAL A 153 11.94 16.10 -4.87
CA VAL A 153 11.16 17.10 -4.15
C VAL A 153 10.89 16.54 -2.76
N ASP A 154 11.44 17.19 -1.74
CA ASP A 154 11.36 16.74 -0.34
C ASP A 154 10.03 17.05 0.34
N THR A 155 9.13 17.78 -0.35
CA THR A 155 7.73 18.01 0.04
C THR A 155 6.79 17.19 -0.83
N PRO A 156 6.71 15.86 -0.68
CA PRO A 156 5.98 14.98 -1.61
C PRO A 156 4.45 15.20 -1.61
N GLY A 157 3.93 15.89 -0.59
CA GLY A 157 2.53 16.29 -0.49
C GLY A 157 2.20 17.61 -1.19
N ASP A 158 3.19 18.39 -1.57
CA ASP A 158 3.03 19.70 -2.20
C ASP A 158 4.08 19.93 -3.29
N PHE A 159 3.62 19.82 -4.54
CA PHE A 159 4.39 20.19 -5.75
C PHE A 159 4.02 21.58 -6.25
N GLY A 160 3.28 22.33 -5.44
CA GLY A 160 2.82 23.67 -5.76
C GLY A 160 3.70 24.78 -5.16
N LEU A 161 3.10 25.95 -5.01
CA LEU A 161 3.80 27.17 -4.59
C LEU A 161 4.32 27.16 -3.15
N GLN A 162 3.81 26.29 -2.31
CA GLN A 162 4.25 26.16 -0.90
C GLN A 162 5.24 25.01 -0.71
N GLY A 163 5.43 24.16 -1.74
CA GLY A 163 6.42 23.10 -1.72
C GLY A 163 7.82 23.60 -2.01
N ASN A 164 8.79 22.74 -1.73
CA ASN A 164 10.19 23.02 -2.03
C ASN A 164 10.51 22.75 -3.51
N LEU A 165 11.50 23.44 -4.03
CA LEU A 165 12.02 23.16 -5.35
C LEU A 165 12.77 21.82 -5.37
N PRO A 166 12.73 21.08 -6.47
CA PRO A 166 13.49 19.85 -6.59
C PRO A 166 15.00 20.10 -6.44
N THR A 167 15.68 19.20 -5.77
CA THR A 167 17.15 19.24 -5.63
C THR A 167 17.85 19.06 -6.98
N ASN A 168 17.22 18.38 -7.92
CA ASN A 168 17.68 18.22 -9.29
C ASN A 168 16.49 18.16 -10.24
N GLN A 169 16.12 19.32 -10.80
CA GLN A 169 14.98 19.47 -11.72
C GLN A 169 15.17 18.64 -13.00
N GLU A 170 16.36 18.67 -13.58
CA GLU A 170 16.65 18.00 -14.84
C GLU A 170 16.50 16.47 -14.70
N LEU A 171 16.97 15.93 -13.60
CA LEU A 171 16.82 14.50 -13.28
C LEU A 171 15.35 14.11 -13.11
N LEU A 172 14.59 14.91 -12.38
CA LEU A 172 13.15 14.65 -12.17
C LEU A 172 12.40 14.65 -13.49
N ASP A 173 12.67 15.65 -14.34
CA ASP A 173 12.03 15.81 -15.64
C ASP A 173 12.40 14.67 -16.59
N TRP A 174 13.68 14.32 -16.63
CA TRP A 174 14.16 13.23 -17.46
C TRP A 174 13.56 11.88 -17.05
N LEU A 175 13.53 11.57 -15.77
CA LEU A 175 12.91 10.34 -15.26
C LEU A 175 11.40 10.30 -15.53
N ALA A 176 10.71 11.45 -15.42
CA ALA A 176 9.28 11.53 -15.68
C ALA A 176 8.95 11.29 -17.17
N VAL A 177 9.70 11.88 -18.08
CA VAL A 177 9.55 11.67 -19.54
C VAL A 177 9.87 10.23 -19.89
N ASP A 178 11.01 9.71 -19.44
CA ASP A 178 11.41 8.33 -19.67
C ASP A 178 10.39 7.31 -19.16
N PHE A 179 9.77 7.58 -18.01
CA PHE A 179 8.71 6.73 -17.46
C PHE A 179 7.45 6.73 -18.31
N ILE A 180 7.02 7.89 -18.85
CA ILE A 180 5.90 8.00 -19.79
C ILE A 180 6.22 7.24 -21.09
N GLU A 181 7.39 7.45 -21.68
CA GLU A 181 7.82 6.84 -22.96
C GLU A 181 7.89 5.31 -22.86
N HIS A 182 8.20 4.78 -21.68
CA HIS A 182 8.18 3.34 -21.42
C HIS A 182 6.84 2.82 -20.88
N GLY A 183 5.73 3.52 -21.19
CA GLY A 183 4.36 3.08 -20.92
C GLY A 183 4.03 2.96 -19.44
N TRP A 184 4.55 3.84 -18.59
CA TRP A 184 4.32 3.84 -17.15
C TRP A 184 4.75 2.54 -16.47
N ASN A 185 5.82 1.91 -16.97
CA ASN A 185 6.33 0.63 -16.47
C ASN A 185 7.14 0.82 -15.18
N ILE A 186 6.53 0.49 -14.05
CA ILE A 186 7.13 0.63 -12.72
C ILE A 186 8.37 -0.26 -12.57
N GLN A 187 8.34 -1.49 -13.08
CA GLN A 187 9.47 -2.41 -12.97
C GLN A 187 10.69 -1.89 -13.75
N TYR A 188 10.44 -1.31 -14.92
CA TYR A 188 11.49 -0.65 -15.70
C TYR A 188 12.12 0.50 -14.93
N LEU A 189 11.30 1.40 -14.35
CA LEU A 189 11.75 2.55 -13.56
C LEU A 189 12.59 2.09 -12.35
N LEU A 190 12.08 1.13 -11.57
CA LEU A 190 12.80 0.56 -10.43
C LEU A 190 14.14 -0.02 -10.86
N LYS A 191 14.17 -0.87 -11.89
CA LYS A 191 15.40 -1.46 -12.41
C LYS A 191 16.40 -0.39 -12.84
N LYS A 192 15.95 0.64 -13.52
CA LYS A 192 16.80 1.73 -14.00
C LYS A 192 17.46 2.50 -12.85
N ILE A 193 16.69 2.84 -11.82
CA ILE A 193 17.21 3.55 -10.65
C ILE A 193 18.17 2.65 -9.86
N MET A 194 17.79 1.37 -9.60
CA MET A 194 18.60 0.45 -8.80
C MET A 194 19.91 0.03 -9.48
N LEU A 195 19.98 0.06 -10.80
CA LEU A 195 21.22 -0.19 -11.55
C LEU A 195 22.12 1.07 -11.69
N SER A 196 21.66 2.23 -11.24
CA SER A 196 22.46 3.45 -11.27
C SER A 196 23.61 3.40 -10.28
N SER A 197 24.70 4.07 -10.61
CA SER A 197 25.85 4.23 -9.70
C SER A 197 25.45 4.94 -8.40
N THR A 198 24.46 5.82 -8.45
CA THR A 198 23.94 6.53 -7.27
C THR A 198 23.28 5.56 -6.28
N TYR A 199 22.55 4.56 -6.76
CA TYR A 199 21.93 3.57 -5.88
C TYR A 199 22.96 2.56 -5.34
N GLN A 200 23.95 2.19 -6.15
CA GLN A 200 24.95 1.16 -5.82
C GLN A 200 26.13 1.69 -5.00
N GLN A 201 26.13 2.97 -4.65
CA GLN A 201 27.23 3.54 -3.87
C GLN A 201 27.20 3.10 -2.40
N SER A 202 28.36 3.20 -1.74
CA SER A 202 28.52 2.88 -0.32
C SER A 202 27.79 3.87 0.60
N SER A 203 27.29 3.38 1.74
CA SER A 203 26.73 4.20 2.82
C SER A 203 27.79 4.74 3.81
N ILE A 204 29.10 4.55 3.52
CA ILE A 204 30.18 5.01 4.39
C ILE A 204 30.20 6.55 4.41
N VAL A 205 30.19 7.09 5.62
CA VAL A 205 30.21 8.54 5.85
C VAL A 205 31.63 9.02 5.92
N ARG A 206 32.02 9.95 5.02
CA ARG A 206 33.33 10.64 5.03
C ARG A 206 33.13 12.02 5.62
N LYS A 207 34.16 12.52 6.34
CA LYS A 207 34.09 13.83 6.98
C LYS A 207 33.85 14.98 5.99
N GLU A 208 34.45 14.90 4.82
CA GLU A 208 34.29 15.90 3.74
C GLU A 208 32.83 15.96 3.27
N HIS A 209 32.16 14.80 3.13
CA HIS A 209 30.77 14.75 2.74
C HIS A 209 29.83 15.35 3.81
N LEU A 210 30.15 15.18 5.09
CA LEU A 210 29.36 15.79 6.17
C LEU A 210 29.52 17.30 6.23
N MET A 211 30.69 17.83 5.83
CA MET A 211 30.94 19.27 5.81
C MET A 211 30.28 19.97 4.63
N LEU A 212 30.24 19.32 3.46
CA LEU A 212 29.71 19.89 2.22
C LEU A 212 28.22 19.63 2.05
N ASP A 213 27.74 18.44 2.43
CA ASP A 213 26.34 17.99 2.28
C ASP A 213 25.94 17.16 3.51
N PRO A 214 25.70 17.79 4.66
CA PRO A 214 25.35 17.10 5.89
C PRO A 214 24.03 16.32 5.76
N GLU A 215 23.06 16.86 5.05
CA GLU A 215 21.73 16.26 4.85
C GLU A 215 21.71 15.24 3.70
N ASN A 216 22.82 15.07 2.99
CA ASN A 216 22.95 14.18 1.84
C ASN A 216 21.95 14.47 0.70
N LYS A 217 21.65 15.73 0.46
CA LYS A 217 20.73 16.18 -0.59
C LYS A 217 21.19 15.80 -2.00
N TYR A 218 22.52 15.78 -2.21
CA TYR A 218 23.13 15.44 -3.50
C TYR A 218 23.51 13.97 -3.62
N LEU A 219 23.12 13.15 -2.64
CA LEU A 219 23.36 11.70 -2.62
C LEU A 219 24.86 11.36 -2.84
N ALA A 220 25.75 12.03 -2.13
CA ALA A 220 27.19 11.73 -2.14
C ALA A 220 27.52 10.38 -1.47
N ARG A 221 26.57 9.77 -0.78
CA ARG A 221 26.59 8.45 -0.17
C ARG A 221 25.21 7.81 -0.22
N PHE A 222 25.12 6.49 -0.15
CA PHE A 222 23.81 5.85 -0.01
C PHE A 222 23.20 6.20 1.36
N PRO A 223 21.93 6.63 1.43
CA PRO A 223 21.29 6.97 2.68
C PRO A 223 21.06 5.73 3.54
N ARG A 224 21.18 5.87 4.87
CA ARG A 224 20.78 4.83 5.80
C ARG A 224 19.29 4.93 6.04
N LEU A 225 18.56 3.99 5.50
CA LEU A 225 17.10 3.96 5.59
C LEU A 225 16.66 3.11 6.76
N ARG A 226 15.62 3.58 7.44
CA ARG A 226 14.90 2.77 8.41
C ARG A 226 13.82 1.97 7.69
N LEU A 227 13.77 0.68 7.96
CA LEU A 227 12.74 -0.20 7.45
C LEU A 227 11.35 0.17 7.99
N LYS A 228 10.33 0.00 7.18
CA LYS A 228 8.93 0.15 7.57
C LYS A 228 8.48 -1.04 8.44
N ALA A 229 7.40 -0.86 9.18
CA ALA A 229 6.86 -1.88 10.07
C ALA A 229 6.63 -3.23 9.37
N GLU A 230 6.10 -3.21 8.16
CA GLU A 230 5.85 -4.40 7.35
C GLU A 230 7.17 -5.07 6.92
N GLU A 231 8.18 -4.28 6.57
CA GLU A 231 9.50 -4.75 6.17
C GLU A 231 10.29 -5.33 7.34
N ILE A 232 10.20 -4.71 8.53
CA ILE A 232 10.80 -5.24 9.76
C ILE A 232 10.22 -6.62 10.05
N ARG A 233 8.91 -6.78 9.97
CA ARG A 233 8.28 -8.08 10.15
C ARG A 233 8.77 -9.10 9.11
N ASP A 234 8.80 -8.71 7.84
CA ASP A 234 9.24 -9.59 6.76
C ASP A 234 10.71 -10.00 6.98
N LEU A 235 11.58 -9.07 7.39
CA LEU A 235 12.99 -9.35 7.69
C LEU A 235 13.15 -10.37 8.85
N ILE A 236 12.42 -10.18 9.94
CA ILE A 236 12.44 -11.08 11.10
C ILE A 236 12.04 -12.50 10.70
N LEU A 237 10.96 -12.62 9.93
CA LEU A 237 10.46 -13.92 9.47
C LEU A 237 11.37 -14.54 8.40
N ALA A 238 11.96 -13.74 7.50
CA ALA A 238 12.86 -14.21 6.46
C ALA A 238 14.17 -14.73 7.06
N SER A 239 14.78 -14.00 7.99
CA SER A 239 16.03 -14.38 8.64
C SER A 239 15.91 -15.72 9.39
N SER A 240 14.73 -16.00 9.94
CA SER A 240 14.44 -17.25 10.64
C SER A 240 13.95 -18.39 9.72
N GLY A 241 13.75 -18.13 8.41
CA GLY A 241 13.17 -19.09 7.50
C GLY A 241 11.67 -19.38 7.70
N LEU A 242 11.01 -18.62 8.55
CA LEU A 242 9.57 -18.75 8.81
C LEU A 242 8.68 -18.05 7.77
N LEU A 243 9.23 -17.13 6.97
CA LEU A 243 8.44 -16.28 6.08
C LEU A 243 7.65 -17.10 5.06
N ASN A 244 6.34 -16.94 5.08
CA ASN A 244 5.46 -17.49 4.07
C ASN A 244 5.30 -16.50 2.91
N MET A 245 5.85 -16.84 1.74
CA MET A 245 5.87 -16.03 0.51
C MET A 245 4.59 -16.17 -0.35
N GLU A 246 3.56 -16.87 0.13
CA GLU A 246 2.30 -17.05 -0.60
C GLU A 246 1.66 -15.70 -0.95
N ILE A 247 1.37 -15.47 -2.24
CA ILE A 247 0.76 -14.23 -2.74
C ILE A 247 -0.75 -14.42 -2.87
N GLY A 248 -1.51 -13.37 -2.53
CA GLY A 248 -2.98 -13.38 -2.62
C GLY A 248 -3.65 -14.01 -1.38
N GLY A 249 -4.96 -14.16 -1.43
CA GLY A 249 -5.76 -14.66 -0.32
C GLY A 249 -6.09 -13.61 0.76
N PRO A 250 -6.79 -14.01 1.84
CA PRO A 250 -7.26 -13.11 2.87
C PRO A 250 -6.13 -12.55 3.74
N SER A 251 -6.40 -11.43 4.40
CA SER A 251 -5.54 -10.90 5.45
C SER A 251 -5.48 -11.83 6.65
N VAL A 252 -4.40 -11.75 7.42
CA VAL A 252 -4.11 -12.64 8.54
C VAL A 252 -4.03 -11.89 9.85
N LYS A 253 -4.50 -12.53 10.92
CA LYS A 253 -4.48 -12.01 12.29
C LYS A 253 -3.29 -12.62 13.01
N THR A 254 -2.25 -11.82 13.16
CA THR A 254 -1.00 -12.20 13.82
C THR A 254 -1.08 -11.98 15.32
N TYR A 255 -0.03 -12.32 16.07
CA TYR A 255 0.01 -12.13 17.51
C TYR A 255 -0.36 -10.71 17.94
N GLN A 256 -1.24 -10.62 18.93
CA GLN A 256 -1.63 -9.37 19.60
C GLN A 256 -1.91 -9.64 21.08
N PRO A 257 -1.79 -8.63 21.96
CA PRO A 257 -2.19 -8.75 23.34
C PRO A 257 -3.65 -9.18 23.49
N ALA A 258 -3.90 -10.12 24.41
CA ALA A 258 -5.26 -10.60 24.67
C ALA A 258 -6.15 -9.48 25.24
N GLY A 259 -7.45 -9.52 24.91
CA GLY A 259 -8.45 -8.57 25.43
C GLY A 259 -8.43 -7.19 24.76
N LEU A 260 -7.49 -6.93 23.85
CA LEU A 260 -7.35 -5.61 23.23
C LEU A 260 -8.57 -5.22 22.37
N TRP A 261 -9.08 -6.15 21.57
CA TRP A 261 -10.25 -5.92 20.74
C TRP A 261 -11.54 -5.80 21.54
N GLU A 262 -11.68 -6.66 22.55
CA GLU A 262 -12.81 -6.66 23.47
C GLU A 262 -12.94 -5.32 24.20
N ALA A 263 -11.83 -4.81 24.72
CA ALA A 263 -11.78 -3.53 25.41
C ALA A 263 -12.19 -2.37 24.50
N ALA A 264 -11.67 -2.34 23.26
CA ALA A 264 -11.94 -1.25 22.32
C ALA A 264 -13.37 -1.28 21.73
N THR A 265 -14.05 -2.43 21.76
CA THR A 265 -15.40 -2.57 21.19
C THR A 265 -16.48 -2.77 22.24
N SER A 266 -16.13 -2.73 23.52
CA SER A 266 -17.01 -3.10 24.63
C SER A 266 -17.68 -4.46 24.42
N GLY A 267 -16.97 -5.40 23.75
CA GLY A 267 -17.45 -6.75 23.44
C GLY A 267 -18.58 -6.82 22.40
N ARG A 268 -18.85 -5.74 21.64
CA ARG A 268 -19.96 -5.67 20.68
C ARG A 268 -19.48 -5.79 19.23
N GLY A 269 -20.33 -6.34 18.38
CA GLY A 269 -20.10 -6.47 16.94
C GLY A 269 -19.32 -7.72 16.51
N ASN A 270 -19.32 -7.99 15.22
CA ASN A 270 -18.75 -9.22 14.62
C ASN A 270 -17.22 -9.33 14.79
N LEU A 271 -16.52 -8.21 15.01
CA LEU A 271 -15.08 -8.17 15.24
C LEU A 271 -14.76 -7.77 16.70
N SER A 272 -15.61 -8.12 17.65
CA SER A 272 -15.40 -7.86 19.07
C SER A 272 -14.35 -8.77 19.68
N LYS A 273 -14.22 -10.00 19.19
CA LYS A 273 -13.26 -10.98 19.68
C LYS A 273 -12.11 -11.15 18.71
N PHE A 274 -10.92 -11.13 19.26
CA PHE A 274 -9.72 -11.45 18.49
C PHE A 274 -9.56 -12.97 18.40
N GLN A 275 -9.37 -13.47 17.20
CA GLN A 275 -9.05 -14.87 16.94
C GLN A 275 -7.74 -14.90 16.16
N LEU A 276 -6.70 -15.42 16.79
CA LEU A 276 -5.39 -15.62 16.17
C LEU A 276 -5.48 -16.67 15.07
N ASP A 277 -4.87 -16.41 13.93
CA ASP A 277 -4.70 -17.42 12.89
C ASP A 277 -3.65 -18.47 13.31
N THR A 278 -3.61 -19.60 12.60
CA THR A 278 -2.76 -20.74 12.97
C THR A 278 -1.89 -21.21 11.81
N GLY A 279 -0.84 -21.95 12.13
CA GLY A 279 0.06 -22.57 11.17
C GLY A 279 0.76 -21.55 10.26
N LYS A 280 0.90 -21.86 8.98
CA LYS A 280 1.62 -21.01 8.01
C LYS A 280 1.06 -19.59 7.85
N TYR A 281 -0.19 -19.35 8.20
CA TYR A 281 -0.81 -18.04 8.11
C TYR A 281 -0.23 -17.02 9.10
N LEU A 282 0.25 -17.48 10.26
CA LEU A 282 0.94 -16.61 11.22
C LEU A 282 2.19 -15.94 10.65
N TYR A 283 2.81 -16.57 9.67
CA TYR A 283 4.13 -16.17 9.13
C TYR A 283 4.01 -15.50 7.76
N ARG A 284 2.81 -15.06 7.36
CA ARG A 284 2.63 -14.30 6.13
C ARG A 284 3.31 -12.95 6.23
N ARG A 285 3.69 -12.42 5.06
CA ARG A 285 4.28 -11.08 4.91
C ARG A 285 3.46 -10.02 5.62
N GLY A 286 4.15 -8.99 6.13
CA GLY A 286 3.54 -7.84 6.81
C GLY A 286 2.42 -7.16 6.01
N LEU A 287 2.52 -7.19 4.68
CA LEU A 287 1.49 -6.70 3.76
C LEU A 287 0.09 -7.30 4.01
N TYR A 288 0.05 -8.57 4.44
CA TYR A 288 -1.21 -9.30 4.69
C TYR A 288 -1.74 -9.18 6.12
N THR A 289 -1.07 -8.43 6.98
CA THR A 289 -1.53 -8.25 8.37
C THR A 289 -2.87 -7.55 8.40
N PHE A 290 -3.85 -8.15 9.08
CA PHE A 290 -5.17 -7.56 9.26
C PHE A 290 -5.09 -6.32 10.15
N ILE A 291 -5.55 -5.18 9.61
CA ILE A 291 -5.57 -3.91 10.32
C ILE A 291 -7.02 -3.57 10.66
N LYS A 292 -7.37 -3.65 11.94
CA LYS A 292 -8.60 -3.09 12.47
C LYS A 292 -8.36 -1.63 12.81
N ARG A 293 -8.93 -0.69 12.06
CA ARG A 293 -8.65 0.76 12.21
C ARG A 293 -8.85 1.28 13.63
N THR A 294 -9.86 0.80 14.36
CA THR A 294 -10.10 1.18 15.76
C THR A 294 -9.07 0.60 16.73
N VAL A 295 -8.39 -0.49 16.36
CA VAL A 295 -7.37 -1.18 17.19
C VAL A 295 -6.35 -1.80 16.25
N PRO A 296 -5.49 -1.02 15.63
CA PRO A 296 -4.45 -1.57 14.77
C PRO A 296 -3.43 -2.39 15.58
N PRO A 297 -2.67 -3.30 14.94
CA PRO A 297 -1.68 -4.12 15.64
C PRO A 297 -0.63 -3.24 16.34
N PRO A 298 -0.46 -3.34 17.67
CA PRO A 298 0.42 -2.44 18.42
C PRO A 298 1.88 -2.46 17.97
N SER A 299 2.43 -3.64 17.66
CA SER A 299 3.81 -3.78 17.19
C SER A 299 4.03 -3.03 15.87
N MET A 300 3.06 -3.05 14.95
CA MET A 300 3.16 -2.29 13.70
C MET A 300 3.07 -0.78 13.94
N MET A 301 2.16 -0.34 14.82
CA MET A 301 2.00 1.08 15.15
C MET A 301 3.23 1.67 15.83
N LEU A 302 3.91 0.90 16.67
CA LEU A 302 5.16 1.32 17.31
C LEU A 302 6.30 1.51 16.28
N PHE A 303 6.21 0.90 15.12
CA PHE A 303 7.13 1.10 13.99
C PHE A 303 6.54 1.99 12.90
N ASP A 304 5.67 2.92 13.28
CA ASP A 304 5.11 3.97 12.42
C ASP A 304 4.32 3.42 11.21
N ALA A 305 3.63 2.29 11.38
CA ALA A 305 2.69 1.82 10.36
C ALA A 305 1.50 2.77 10.24
N SER A 306 0.99 2.94 9.02
CA SER A 306 -0.22 3.73 8.79
C SER A 306 -1.42 3.14 9.52
N ASN A 307 -2.20 4.01 10.17
CA ASN A 307 -3.45 3.64 10.82
C ASN A 307 -4.59 3.37 9.82
N ARG A 308 -4.39 3.70 8.55
CA ARG A 308 -5.36 3.53 7.45
C ARG A 308 -6.64 4.37 7.59
N ASP A 309 -6.63 5.43 8.39
CA ASP A 309 -7.77 6.36 8.51
C ASP A 309 -7.74 7.44 7.43
N ALA A 310 -6.56 7.90 7.07
CA ALA A 310 -6.34 8.88 6.02
C ALA A 310 -5.25 8.43 5.06
N CYS A 311 -5.24 9.02 3.85
CA CYS A 311 -4.13 8.85 2.92
C CYS A 311 -2.91 9.62 3.44
N GLU A 312 -1.82 8.92 3.67
CA GLU A 312 -0.54 9.50 4.08
C GLU A 312 0.40 9.56 2.87
N VAL A 313 0.95 10.71 2.62
CA VAL A 313 1.94 10.91 1.55
C VAL A 313 3.30 10.45 1.99
N GLU A 314 3.59 10.62 3.28
CA GLU A 314 4.83 10.20 3.93
C GLU A 314 4.52 9.64 5.32
N ARG A 315 5.20 8.55 5.69
CA ARG A 315 5.09 7.97 7.04
C ARG A 315 6.14 8.61 7.94
N LEU A 316 5.76 8.79 9.19
CA LEU A 316 6.72 9.16 10.24
C LEU A 316 7.83 8.12 10.35
N LYS A 317 9.01 8.55 10.76
CA LYS A 317 10.18 7.70 11.01
C LYS A 317 10.72 8.05 12.40
N THR A 318 10.06 7.50 13.43
CA THR A 318 10.45 7.75 14.82
C THR A 318 11.51 6.75 15.29
N SER A 319 12.32 7.14 16.27
CA SER A 319 13.21 6.20 16.97
C SER A 319 12.93 6.33 18.46
N THR A 320 12.31 5.31 19.02
CA THR A 320 11.86 5.34 20.42
C THR A 320 12.37 4.12 21.20
N PRO A 321 12.59 4.24 22.51
CA PRO A 321 12.95 3.10 23.36
C PRO A 321 11.93 1.96 23.33
N LEU A 322 10.66 2.28 23.09
CA LEU A 322 9.58 1.27 22.99
C LEU A 322 9.79 0.33 21.81
N GLN A 323 10.37 0.80 20.73
CA GLN A 323 10.67 -0.05 19.56
C GLN A 323 11.73 -1.09 19.91
N ALA A 324 12.78 -0.71 20.65
CA ALA A 324 13.77 -1.67 21.15
C ALA A 324 13.12 -2.68 22.10
N LEU A 325 12.23 -2.22 22.99
CA LEU A 325 11.51 -3.09 23.93
C LEU A 325 10.61 -4.10 23.19
N VAL A 326 9.92 -3.69 22.12
CA VAL A 326 9.12 -4.61 21.30
C VAL A 326 10.03 -5.64 20.63
N MET A 327 11.17 -5.23 20.06
CA MET A 327 12.10 -6.20 19.44
C MET A 327 12.62 -7.25 20.43
N MET A 328 12.63 -6.95 21.71
CA MET A 328 13.07 -7.89 22.76
C MET A 328 11.94 -8.76 23.33
N ASN A 329 10.66 -8.36 23.16
CA ASN A 329 9.54 -8.99 23.90
C ASN A 329 8.37 -9.43 23.02
N ASP A 330 8.29 -8.99 21.75
CA ASP A 330 7.20 -9.40 20.86
C ASP A 330 7.26 -10.91 20.60
N PRO A 331 6.14 -11.65 20.73
CA PRO A 331 6.10 -13.09 20.53
C PRO A 331 6.62 -13.54 19.15
N VAL A 332 6.38 -12.78 18.09
CA VAL A 332 6.88 -13.10 16.74
C VAL A 332 8.41 -13.02 16.70
N VAL A 333 8.97 -11.97 17.32
CA VAL A 333 10.42 -11.78 17.36
C VAL A 333 11.10 -12.89 18.17
N LEU A 334 10.56 -13.22 19.35
CA LEU A 334 11.09 -14.27 20.20
C LEU A 334 11.02 -15.65 19.55
N GLU A 335 9.91 -15.97 18.88
CA GLU A 335 9.75 -17.21 18.15
C GLU A 335 10.73 -17.31 16.98
N ALA A 336 10.81 -16.27 16.15
CA ALA A 336 11.74 -16.20 15.04
C ALA A 336 13.20 -16.31 15.49
N SER A 337 13.57 -15.61 16.56
CA SER A 337 14.91 -15.66 17.13
C SER A 337 15.26 -17.06 17.63
N ARG A 338 14.31 -17.76 18.26
CA ARG A 338 14.51 -19.16 18.71
C ARG A 338 14.74 -20.10 17.53
N VAL A 339 13.93 -19.98 16.49
CA VAL A 339 14.05 -20.80 15.28
C VAL A 339 15.40 -20.55 14.61
N PHE A 340 15.76 -19.27 14.44
CA PHE A 340 17.01 -18.85 13.83
C PHE A 340 18.23 -19.39 14.61
N ALA A 341 18.25 -19.17 15.93
CA ALA A 341 19.31 -19.71 16.80
C ALA A 341 19.42 -21.23 16.71
N SER A 342 18.31 -21.96 16.64
CA SER A 342 18.28 -23.40 16.49
C SER A 342 18.87 -23.86 15.13
N GLN A 343 18.68 -23.08 14.07
CA GLN A 343 19.28 -23.37 12.76
C GLN A 343 20.79 -23.15 12.81
N LEU A 344 21.24 -22.03 13.35
CA LEU A 344 22.66 -21.70 13.48
C LEU A 344 23.43 -22.75 14.28
N LEU A 345 22.90 -23.18 15.42
CA LEU A 345 23.52 -24.20 16.27
C LEU A 345 23.55 -25.59 15.62
N LYS A 346 22.68 -25.87 14.66
CA LYS A 346 22.75 -27.12 13.87
C LYS A 346 23.85 -27.08 12.81
N GLU A 347 24.10 -25.89 12.23
CA GLU A 347 25.14 -25.69 11.22
C GLU A 347 26.55 -25.63 11.84
N ASP A 348 26.71 -24.87 12.91
CA ASP A 348 27.98 -24.81 13.69
C ASP A 348 27.65 -24.70 15.20
N PRO A 349 28.06 -25.67 16.01
CA PRO A 349 27.84 -25.65 17.45
C PRO A 349 28.61 -24.52 18.19
N ASN A 350 29.54 -23.84 17.52
CA ASN A 350 30.30 -22.74 18.12
C ASN A 350 29.45 -21.45 18.15
N PRO A 351 29.06 -20.95 19.35
CA PRO A 351 28.20 -19.77 19.46
C PRO A 351 28.82 -18.49 18.89
N GLU A 352 30.14 -18.33 19.00
CA GLU A 352 30.85 -17.12 18.49
C GLU A 352 30.74 -16.99 16.98
N LYS A 353 30.93 -18.10 16.26
CA LYS A 353 30.74 -18.14 14.81
C LYS A 353 29.28 -17.94 14.43
N GLY A 354 28.36 -18.57 15.18
CA GLY A 354 26.93 -18.40 15.00
C GLY A 354 26.48 -16.94 15.12
N ILE A 355 26.99 -16.20 16.12
CA ILE A 355 26.70 -14.75 16.27
C ILE A 355 27.21 -13.95 15.07
N GLY A 356 28.46 -14.22 14.61
CA GLY A 356 29.01 -13.54 13.42
C GLY A 356 28.18 -13.79 12.17
N TYR A 357 27.77 -15.04 11.96
CA TYR A 357 26.90 -15.40 10.82
C TYR A 357 25.51 -14.77 10.94
N ALA A 358 24.92 -14.77 12.14
CA ALA A 358 23.64 -14.13 12.38
C ALA A 358 23.69 -12.63 12.04
N PHE A 359 24.73 -11.95 12.49
CA PHE A 359 24.92 -10.54 12.21
C PHE A 359 25.03 -10.28 10.70
N TYR A 360 25.87 -11.06 10.01
CA TYR A 360 26.03 -10.94 8.56
C TYR A 360 24.73 -11.25 7.79
N SER A 361 23.95 -12.24 8.22
CA SER A 361 22.71 -12.63 7.54
C SER A 361 21.58 -11.60 7.69
N ILE A 362 21.59 -10.79 8.75
CA ILE A 362 20.54 -9.80 9.02
C ILE A 362 20.92 -8.41 8.48
N ILE A 363 22.20 -8.05 8.56
CA ILE A 363 22.65 -6.69 8.27
C ILE A 363 23.42 -6.62 6.94
N GLY A 364 23.98 -7.70 6.45
CA GLY A 364 24.74 -7.82 5.19
C GLY A 364 26.25 -7.69 5.39
#